data_fc0fd45caa69c44d11cc8018629f10c2
#
_entry.id   fc0fd45caa69c44d11cc8018629f10c2
#
_cell.length_a   1.000
_cell.length_b   1.000
_cell.length_c   1.000
_cell.angle_alpha   90.00
_cell.angle_beta   90.00
_cell.angle_gamma   90.00
#
_symmetry.space_group_name_H-M   'P 1'
#
loop_
_entity.id
_entity.type
_entity.pdbx_description
1 polymer ?
#
loop_
_entity_poly.entity_id
_entity_poly.type
_entity_poly.pdbx_seq_one_letter_code
_entity_poly.pdbx_strand_id
1 'polypeptide(L)'
;MSSIKLRRVLICGDRLWTDLDCIKEKLLHWHTHMGGVLAVIEGEARGADTLGCYAAEAFGIPVLKFPADWGTFGKSAGPIRNRKMLTEGKPDVVLAFHNDIANGTGTKDMVKAAAKAGVEWHVYTQTGEANVRIR
;
A
#
# COMPACT_ATOMS: atom_id res chain seq x y z
N MET A 1 26.47 13.87 -7.74
CA MET A 1 25.90 13.64 -6.41
C MET A 1 24.45 13.20 -6.56
N SER A 2 24.12 12.03 -6.07
CA SER A 2 22.75 11.56 -6.11
C SER A 2 21.94 12.27 -5.03
N SER A 3 20.80 12.82 -5.39
CA SER A 3 19.87 13.37 -4.43
C SER A 3 19.09 12.20 -3.77
N ILE A 4 19.00 12.24 -2.44
CA ILE A 4 18.17 11.30 -1.70
C ILE A 4 16.75 11.82 -1.74
N LYS A 5 15.85 11.03 -2.34
CA LYS A 5 14.43 11.37 -2.40
C LYS A 5 13.66 10.52 -1.40
N LEU A 6 13.07 11.17 -0.40
CA LEU A 6 12.14 10.50 0.49
C LEU A 6 10.86 10.16 -0.27
N ARG A 7 10.36 8.96 -0.07
CA ARG A 7 9.19 8.47 -0.78
C ARG A 7 7.97 8.36 0.13
N ARG A 8 6.81 8.62 -0.45
CA ARG A 8 5.54 8.26 0.19
C ARG A 8 5.18 6.86 -0.28
N VAL A 9 5.00 5.95 0.65
CA VAL A 9 4.76 4.53 0.39
C VAL A 9 3.32 4.20 0.76
N LEU A 10 2.53 3.75 -0.22
CA LEU A 10 1.17 3.29 0.03
C LEU A 10 1.21 1.79 0.30
N ILE A 11 0.66 1.37 1.43
CA ILE A 11 0.54 -0.04 1.80
C ILE A 11 -0.91 -0.44 1.71
N CYS A 12 -1.18 -1.50 0.97
CA CYS A 12 -2.51 -2.10 0.84
C CYS A 12 -2.38 -3.62 0.75
N GLY A 13 -3.50 -4.30 0.72
CA GLY A 13 -3.47 -5.75 0.54
C GLY A 13 -4.68 -6.47 1.11
N ASP A 14 -4.51 -7.74 1.35
CA ASP A 14 -5.56 -8.64 1.81
C ASP A 14 -6.02 -8.27 3.22
N ARG A 15 -7.33 -8.20 3.41
CA ARG A 15 -7.94 -7.99 4.72
C ARG A 15 -7.65 -9.13 5.69
N LEU A 16 -7.25 -10.28 5.18
CA LEU A 16 -6.90 -11.46 5.97
C LEU A 16 -5.39 -11.59 6.17
N TRP A 17 -4.59 -10.65 5.70
CA TRP A 17 -3.14 -10.67 5.88
C TRP A 17 -2.79 -10.53 7.36
N THR A 18 -1.97 -11.45 7.87
CA THR A 18 -1.59 -11.48 9.28
C THR A 18 -0.08 -11.38 9.50
N ASP A 19 0.70 -11.43 8.42
CA ASP A 19 2.17 -11.46 8.51
C ASP A 19 2.73 -10.04 8.61
N LEU A 20 2.79 -9.52 9.82
CA LEU A 20 3.35 -8.20 10.10
C LEU A 20 4.85 -8.15 9.76
N ASP A 21 5.59 -9.21 10.03
CA ASP A 21 7.03 -9.25 9.80
C ASP A 21 7.37 -9.08 8.31
N CYS A 22 6.57 -9.66 7.44
CA CYS A 22 6.73 -9.49 6.00
C CYS A 22 6.59 -8.01 5.61
N ILE A 23 5.56 -7.33 6.12
CA ILE A 23 5.34 -5.90 5.85
C ILE A 23 6.48 -5.07 6.42
N LYS A 24 6.91 -5.34 7.64
CA LYS A 24 8.03 -4.64 8.28
C LYS A 24 9.32 -4.81 7.48
N GLU A 25 9.59 -6.02 7.01
CA GLU A 25 10.78 -6.31 6.21
C GLU A 25 10.81 -5.46 4.92
N LYS A 26 9.69 -5.42 4.20
CA LYS A 26 9.63 -4.68 2.94
C LYS A 26 9.66 -3.17 3.19
N LEU A 27 8.93 -2.68 4.18
CA LEU A 27 8.95 -1.26 4.53
C LEU A 27 10.34 -0.83 4.98
N LEU A 28 11.02 -1.65 5.79
CA LEU A 28 12.37 -1.36 6.24
C LEU A 28 13.34 -1.30 5.06
N HIS A 29 13.20 -2.18 4.08
CA HIS A 29 14.02 -2.15 2.87
C HIS A 29 13.88 -0.81 2.14
N TRP A 30 12.65 -0.33 1.94
CA TRP A 30 12.42 0.97 1.31
C TRP A 30 12.96 2.12 2.14
N HIS A 31 12.88 2.00 3.47
CA HIS A 31 13.35 3.05 4.38
C HIS A 31 14.88 3.13 4.45
N THR A 32 15.57 2.00 4.32
CA THR A 32 17.03 1.94 4.50
C THR A 32 17.82 1.86 3.19
N HIS A 33 17.24 1.30 2.12
CA HIS A 33 17.96 1.03 0.87
C HIS A 33 17.43 1.81 -0.33
N MET A 34 16.25 2.41 -0.22
CA MET A 34 15.60 3.10 -1.35
C MET A 34 15.47 4.61 -1.13
N GLY A 35 16.26 5.19 -0.23
CA GLY A 35 16.30 6.63 -0.04
C GLY A 35 15.49 7.15 1.15
N GLY A 36 14.77 6.29 1.85
CA GLY A 36 13.96 6.65 3.00
C GLY A 36 12.48 6.80 2.69
N VAL A 37 11.65 6.65 3.73
CA VAL A 37 10.20 6.76 3.62
C VAL A 37 9.75 7.99 4.40
N LEU A 38 9.11 8.93 3.70
CA LEU A 38 8.59 10.16 4.29
C LEU A 38 7.31 9.90 5.07
N ALA A 39 6.44 9.08 4.52
CA ALA A 39 5.15 8.74 5.12
C ALA A 39 4.63 7.44 4.52
N VAL A 40 3.83 6.72 5.33
CA VAL A 40 3.04 5.56 4.85
C VAL A 40 1.61 6.03 4.66
N ILE A 41 1.02 5.67 3.54
CA ILE A 41 -0.38 5.94 3.20
C ILE A 41 -1.13 4.62 3.30
N GLU A 42 -2.27 4.58 4.01
CA GLU A 42 -3.07 3.37 4.10
C GLU A 42 -4.56 3.70 4.25
N GLY A 43 -5.42 2.73 3.94
CA GLY A 43 -6.85 2.95 3.82
C GLY A 43 -7.68 2.52 5.03
N GLU A 44 -7.05 2.20 6.14
CA GLU A 44 -7.69 1.74 7.39
C GLU A 44 -8.56 0.49 7.26
N ALA A 45 -8.30 -0.34 6.25
CA ALA A 45 -8.94 -1.64 6.16
C ALA A 45 -8.26 -2.62 7.12
N ARG A 46 -8.94 -3.71 7.45
CA ARG A 46 -8.35 -4.79 8.23
C ARG A 46 -7.18 -5.40 7.46
N GLY A 47 -6.35 -6.18 8.13
CA GLY A 47 -5.24 -6.90 7.51
C GLY A 47 -4.09 -5.99 7.12
N ALA A 48 -3.69 -6.04 5.87
CA ALA A 48 -2.48 -5.35 5.39
C ALA A 48 -2.44 -3.85 5.69
N ASP A 49 -3.55 -3.14 5.52
CA ASP A 49 -3.62 -1.71 5.79
C ASP A 49 -3.27 -1.40 7.25
N THR A 50 -3.94 -2.07 8.18
CA THR A 50 -3.74 -1.90 9.62
C THR A 50 -2.32 -2.32 10.02
N LEU A 51 -1.83 -3.44 9.49
CA LEU A 51 -0.47 -3.90 9.78
C LEU A 51 0.58 -2.96 9.19
N GLY A 52 0.29 -2.33 8.05
CA GLY A 52 1.14 -1.29 7.49
C GLY A 52 1.28 -0.09 8.42
N CYS A 53 0.19 0.30 9.07
CA CYS A 53 0.21 1.34 10.09
C CYS A 53 1.10 0.94 11.26
N TYR A 54 0.95 -0.29 11.77
CA TYR A 54 1.79 -0.79 12.87
C TYR A 54 3.27 -0.84 12.50
N ALA A 55 3.58 -1.27 11.27
CA ALA A 55 4.96 -1.30 10.79
C ALA A 55 5.55 0.11 10.73
N ALA A 56 4.79 1.08 10.22
CA ALA A 56 5.23 2.47 10.14
C ALA A 56 5.49 3.03 11.54
N GLU A 57 4.57 2.79 12.48
CA GLU A 57 4.73 3.24 13.87
C GLU A 57 5.99 2.64 14.51
N ALA A 58 6.29 1.36 14.24
CA ALA A 58 7.48 0.71 14.77
C ALA A 58 8.77 1.38 14.31
N PHE A 59 8.78 2.00 13.14
CA PHE A 59 9.95 2.68 12.58
C PHE A 59 9.88 4.21 12.73
N GLY A 60 8.87 4.73 13.42
CA GLY A 60 8.71 6.17 13.61
C GLY A 60 8.32 6.91 12.32
N ILE A 61 7.69 6.23 11.37
CA ILE A 61 7.27 6.83 10.10
C ILE A 61 5.84 7.36 10.24
N PRO A 62 5.57 8.63 9.87
CA PRO A 62 4.21 9.16 9.89
C PRO A 62 3.25 8.39 8.99
N VAL A 63 1.97 8.31 9.38
CA VAL A 63 0.94 7.60 8.62
C VAL A 63 -0.16 8.58 8.20
N LEU A 64 -0.52 8.51 6.91
CA LEU A 64 -1.66 9.24 6.34
C LEU A 64 -2.79 8.23 6.12
N LYS A 65 -3.91 8.41 6.81
CA LYS A 65 -5.04 7.48 6.80
C LYS A 65 -6.16 7.98 5.90
N PHE A 66 -6.70 7.08 5.09
CA PHE A 66 -7.80 7.38 4.16
C PHE A 66 -8.91 6.36 4.34
N PRO A 67 -9.75 6.50 5.38
CA PRO A 67 -10.84 5.55 5.61
C PRO A 67 -11.87 5.63 4.50
N ALA A 68 -12.41 4.48 4.09
CA ALA A 68 -13.48 4.43 3.13
C ALA A 68 -14.81 4.79 3.81
N ASP A 69 -15.63 5.60 3.15
CA ASP A 69 -16.93 6.00 3.66
C ASP A 69 -18.04 5.07 3.15
N TRP A 70 -18.11 3.91 3.72
CA TRP A 70 -19.06 2.88 3.34
C TRP A 70 -20.52 3.33 3.57
N GLY A 71 -20.74 4.14 4.57
CA GLY A 71 -22.08 4.65 4.89
C GLY A 71 -22.65 5.56 3.80
N THR A 72 -21.81 6.36 3.17
CA THR A 72 -22.21 7.28 2.10
C THR A 72 -22.21 6.62 0.73
N PHE A 73 -21.16 5.85 0.42
CA PHE A 73 -20.92 5.36 -0.95
C PHE A 73 -21.18 3.86 -1.16
N GLY A 74 -21.48 3.12 -0.09
CA GLY A 74 -21.70 1.67 -0.20
C GLY A 74 -20.51 0.95 -0.83
N LYS A 75 -20.78 0.09 -1.81
CA LYS A 75 -19.74 -0.71 -2.47
C LYS A 75 -18.71 0.13 -3.23
N SER A 76 -19.05 1.36 -3.59
CA SER A 76 -18.13 2.25 -4.30
C SER A 76 -17.11 2.91 -3.37
N ALA A 77 -17.28 2.81 -2.06
CA ALA A 77 -16.42 3.49 -1.09
C ALA A 77 -14.96 3.08 -1.18
N GLY A 78 -14.67 1.78 -1.39
CA GLY A 78 -13.31 1.30 -1.56
C GLY A 78 -12.61 1.89 -2.76
N PRO A 79 -13.15 1.74 -3.97
CA PRO A 79 -12.57 2.37 -5.16
C PRO A 79 -12.43 3.89 -5.06
N ILE A 80 -13.41 4.58 -4.49
CA ILE A 80 -13.34 6.04 -4.29
C ILE A 80 -12.17 6.37 -3.37
N ARG A 81 -12.03 5.67 -2.24
CA ARG A 81 -10.93 5.85 -1.31
C ARG A 81 -9.59 5.58 -1.97
N ASN A 82 -9.51 4.53 -2.82
CA ASN A 82 -8.27 4.19 -3.52
C ASN A 82 -7.81 5.34 -4.43
N ARG A 83 -8.73 5.96 -5.17
CA ARG A 83 -8.39 7.10 -6.03
C ARG A 83 -7.98 8.31 -5.19
N LYS A 84 -8.63 8.52 -4.07
CA LYS A 84 -8.29 9.61 -3.15
C LYS A 84 -6.87 9.44 -2.60
N MET A 85 -6.46 8.22 -2.26
CA MET A 85 -5.11 7.95 -1.81
C MET A 85 -4.08 8.31 -2.90
N LEU A 86 -4.40 8.06 -4.17
CA LEU A 86 -3.52 8.44 -5.27
C LEU A 86 -3.46 9.96 -5.49
N THR A 87 -4.61 10.61 -5.52
CA THR A 87 -4.69 12.04 -5.88
C THR A 87 -4.29 12.97 -4.74
N GLU A 88 -4.64 12.62 -3.49
CA GLU A 88 -4.34 13.44 -2.31
C GLU A 88 -3.13 12.92 -1.54
N GLY A 89 -3.00 11.59 -1.43
CA GLY A 89 -1.84 10.99 -0.77
C GLY A 89 -0.57 11.11 -1.59
N LYS A 90 -0.69 11.09 -2.91
CA LYS A 90 0.43 11.20 -3.85
C LYS A 90 1.57 10.24 -3.55
N PRO A 91 1.28 8.92 -3.55
CA PRO A 91 2.32 7.93 -3.30
C PRO A 91 3.34 7.88 -4.44
N ASP A 92 4.58 7.63 -4.09
CA ASP A 92 5.65 7.36 -5.05
C ASP A 92 5.71 5.88 -5.42
N VAL A 93 5.24 5.01 -4.51
CA VAL A 93 5.21 3.57 -4.73
C VAL A 93 4.07 2.94 -3.95
N VAL A 94 3.48 1.89 -4.53
CA VAL A 94 2.45 1.06 -3.89
C VAL A 94 3.03 -0.31 -3.57
N LEU A 95 2.95 -0.72 -2.32
CA LEU A 95 3.33 -2.06 -1.87
C LEU A 95 2.06 -2.79 -1.49
N ALA A 96 1.70 -3.80 -2.26
CA ALA A 96 0.50 -4.59 -2.05
C ALA A 96 0.86 -5.96 -1.50
N PHE A 97 0.23 -6.35 -0.40
CA PHE A 97 0.49 -7.62 0.28
C PHE A 97 -0.71 -8.54 0.11
N HIS A 98 -0.61 -9.48 -0.82
CA HIS A 98 -1.72 -10.35 -1.16
C HIS A 98 -1.20 -11.66 -1.76
N ASN A 99 -1.62 -12.79 -1.21
CA ASN A 99 -1.20 -14.11 -1.74
C ASN A 99 -1.94 -14.51 -3.01
N ASP A 100 -3.08 -13.89 -3.31
CA ASP A 100 -3.91 -14.22 -4.47
C ASP A 100 -4.60 -12.97 -5.02
N ILE A 101 -3.81 -12.05 -5.58
CA ILE A 101 -4.31 -10.75 -6.01
C ILE A 101 -5.34 -10.86 -7.13
N ALA A 102 -5.27 -11.91 -7.96
CA ALA A 102 -6.23 -12.10 -9.04
C ALA A 102 -7.68 -12.14 -8.52
N ASN A 103 -7.86 -12.63 -7.29
CA ASN A 103 -9.16 -12.71 -6.61
C ASN A 103 -9.34 -11.62 -5.55
N GLY A 104 -8.39 -10.72 -5.40
CA GLY A 104 -8.43 -9.64 -4.41
C GLY A 104 -8.98 -8.35 -4.99
N THR A 105 -10.30 -8.21 -5.04
CA THR A 105 -10.98 -7.11 -5.74
C THR A 105 -10.46 -5.72 -5.36
N GLY A 106 -10.39 -5.41 -4.09
CA GLY A 106 -9.97 -4.08 -3.62
C GLY A 106 -8.48 -3.81 -3.86
N THR A 107 -7.63 -4.79 -3.58
CA THR A 107 -6.19 -4.67 -3.80
C THR A 107 -5.86 -4.60 -5.28
N LYS A 108 -6.53 -5.42 -6.09
CA LYS A 108 -6.37 -5.39 -7.54
C LYS A 108 -6.77 -4.03 -8.12
N ASP A 109 -7.88 -3.46 -7.63
CA ASP A 109 -8.33 -2.12 -8.03
C ASP A 109 -7.25 -1.08 -7.73
N MET A 110 -6.65 -1.13 -6.55
CA MET A 110 -5.60 -0.18 -6.15
C MET A 110 -4.37 -0.29 -7.05
N VAL A 111 -3.92 -1.51 -7.33
CA VAL A 111 -2.74 -1.74 -8.17
C VAL A 111 -3.01 -1.30 -9.61
N LYS A 112 -4.20 -1.60 -10.14
CA LYS A 112 -4.60 -1.14 -11.48
C LYS A 112 -4.63 0.38 -11.57
N ALA A 113 -5.17 1.04 -10.55
CA ALA A 113 -5.24 2.50 -10.52
C ALA A 113 -3.84 3.11 -10.46
N ALA A 114 -2.95 2.53 -9.65
CA ALA A 114 -1.56 2.96 -9.57
C ALA A 114 -0.85 2.81 -10.92
N ALA A 115 -1.00 1.65 -11.56
CA ALA A 115 -0.39 1.40 -12.87
C ALA A 115 -0.87 2.40 -13.91
N LYS A 116 -2.17 2.68 -13.93
CA LYS A 116 -2.76 3.65 -14.86
C LYS A 116 -2.24 5.06 -14.61
N ALA A 117 -1.97 5.40 -13.36
CA ALA A 117 -1.44 6.72 -12.97
C ALA A 117 0.08 6.83 -13.14
N GLY A 118 0.75 5.77 -13.58
CA GLY A 118 2.21 5.77 -13.72
C GLY A 118 2.97 5.65 -12.41
N VAL A 119 2.31 5.18 -11.35
CA VAL A 119 2.94 4.99 -10.04
C VAL A 119 3.54 3.59 -9.96
N GLU A 120 4.78 3.51 -9.53
CA GLU A 120 5.47 2.23 -9.30
C GLU A 120 4.68 1.37 -8.31
N TRP A 121 4.61 0.06 -8.55
CA TRP A 121 3.91 -0.85 -7.65
C TRP A 121 4.61 -2.20 -7.58
N HIS A 122 4.45 -2.86 -6.43
CA HIS A 122 4.96 -4.21 -6.17
C HIS A 122 3.90 -5.01 -5.44
N VAL A 123 3.77 -6.29 -5.80
CA VAL A 123 2.89 -7.22 -5.12
C VAL A 123 3.74 -8.26 -4.42
N TYR A 124 3.56 -8.37 -3.10
CA TYR A 124 4.29 -9.32 -2.28
C TYR A 124 3.35 -10.41 -1.77
N THR A 125 3.84 -11.63 -1.80
CA THR A 125 3.21 -12.77 -1.12
C THR A 125 4.02 -13.09 0.12
N GLN A 126 3.54 -13.99 0.97
CA GLN A 126 4.29 -14.43 2.14
C GLN A 126 5.59 -15.15 1.78
N THR A 127 5.70 -15.64 0.54
CA THR A 127 6.90 -16.35 0.06
C THR A 127 7.82 -15.48 -0.79
N GLY A 128 7.43 -14.23 -1.10
CA GLY A 128 8.27 -13.34 -1.89
C GLY A 128 7.46 -12.39 -2.76
N GLU A 129 8.11 -11.76 -3.73
CA GLU A 129 7.44 -10.86 -4.67
C GLU A 129 6.73 -11.65 -5.75
N ALA A 130 5.46 -11.33 -5.98
CA ALA A 130 4.68 -11.97 -7.02
C ALA A 130 4.93 -11.29 -8.38
N ASN A 131 5.13 -12.10 -9.40
CA ASN A 131 5.25 -11.63 -10.78
C ASN A 131 3.87 -11.75 -11.43
N VAL A 132 3.08 -10.70 -11.34
CA VAL A 132 1.67 -10.71 -11.77
C VAL A 132 1.43 -9.73 -12.91
N ARG A 133 0.48 -10.11 -13.78
CA ARG A 133 -0.06 -9.21 -14.80
C ARG A 133 -1.36 -8.61 -14.29
N ILE A 134 -1.43 -7.30 -14.33
CA ILE A 134 -2.63 -6.55 -13.93
C ILE A 134 -3.37 -6.13 -15.20
N ARG A 135 -4.60 -6.63 -15.36
CA ARG A 135 -5.43 -6.33 -16.52
C ARG A 135 -6.72 -5.64 -16.12
#